data_4ee22569503f95c05b88da55a3358ec9
#
_entry.id   4ee22569503f95c05b88da55a3358ec9
#
_cell.length_a   1.000
_cell.length_b   1.000
_cell.length_c   1.000
_cell.angle_alpha   90.00
_cell.angle_beta   90.00
_cell.angle_gamma   90.00
#
_symmetry.space_group_name_H-M   'P 1'
#
loop_
_entity.id
_entity.type
_entity.pdbx_description
1 polymer ?
#
loop_
_entity_poly.entity_id
_entity_poly.type
_entity_poly.pdbx_seq_one_letter_code
_entity_poly.pdbx_strand_id
1 'polypeptide(L)'
;MTKRLVVALSGGVGGAKLALGLSLVLPAEELLVVANTGDDFEHLGLSISPDIDTLTYALAGIDNPVTGWGRRDETWSFMDSIGALGGEDWFRLGDRDLALHVERTRRLRLGQTLSEVTADICRRLGIGARVVPMSDNRVRTRVRCDVGWIDFQDYFVRQQCRPVVHELAFDGVTLSRPQADITAALRSGDVRAVIVCPSNPFISIEPILAIPGMRDAIKASGAPVVAVSPIIGGQAVKGPTAKMMRELGLEASAAGVAARYGDLLDG
;
A
#
# COMPACT_ATOMS: atom_id res chain seq x y z
N MET A 1 -23.93 -0.20 -21.80
CA MET A 1 -23.86 0.59 -20.54
C MET A 1 -22.48 1.26 -20.49
N THR A 2 -22.40 2.52 -20.06
CA THR A 2 -21.12 3.22 -19.93
C THR A 2 -20.38 2.69 -18.70
N LYS A 3 -19.16 2.17 -18.90
CA LYS A 3 -18.29 1.71 -17.81
C LYS A 3 -17.94 2.87 -16.89
N ARG A 4 -18.06 2.70 -15.59
CA ARG A 4 -17.89 3.79 -14.60
C ARG A 4 -16.80 3.56 -13.59
N LEU A 5 -16.62 2.32 -13.12
CA LEU A 5 -15.74 2.01 -12.02
C LEU A 5 -14.26 2.19 -12.39
N VAL A 6 -13.54 2.96 -11.60
CA VAL A 6 -12.08 3.06 -11.65
C VAL A 6 -11.50 2.22 -10.52
N VAL A 7 -10.58 1.31 -10.84
CA VAL A 7 -9.85 0.50 -9.87
C VAL A 7 -8.44 1.07 -9.78
N ALA A 8 -8.04 1.56 -8.60
CA ALA A 8 -6.73 2.15 -8.35
C ALA A 8 -5.87 1.22 -7.50
N LEU A 9 -4.72 0.78 -8.01
CA LEU A 9 -3.73 0.01 -7.25
C LEU A 9 -2.80 0.96 -6.53
N SER A 10 -2.74 0.90 -5.20
CA SER A 10 -2.11 1.93 -4.39
C SER A 10 -1.28 1.35 -3.25
N GLY A 11 -0.13 1.99 -2.98
CA GLY A 11 0.67 1.82 -1.78
C GLY A 11 1.53 3.06 -1.54
N GLY A 12 1.85 3.32 -0.28
CA GLY A 12 2.66 4.46 0.13
C GLY A 12 2.05 5.83 -0.15
N VAL A 13 2.87 6.86 0.07
CA VAL A 13 2.45 8.28 0.00
C VAL A 13 2.05 8.70 -1.41
N GLY A 14 2.80 8.25 -2.42
CA GLY A 14 2.51 8.62 -3.82
C GLY A 14 1.16 8.07 -4.28
N GLY A 15 0.89 6.81 -3.93
CA GLY A 15 -0.39 6.15 -4.20
C GLY A 15 -1.56 6.84 -3.50
N ALA A 16 -1.42 7.15 -2.22
CA ALA A 16 -2.44 7.84 -1.45
C ALA A 16 -2.80 9.22 -2.00
N LYS A 17 -1.80 9.98 -2.50
CA LYS A 17 -2.04 11.28 -3.14
C LYS A 17 -2.85 11.18 -4.43
N LEU A 18 -2.55 10.20 -5.29
CA LEU A 18 -3.34 10.01 -6.50
C LEU A 18 -4.75 9.49 -6.15
N ALA A 19 -4.87 8.57 -5.22
CA ALA A 19 -6.17 8.10 -4.74
C ALA A 19 -7.04 9.25 -4.19
N LEU A 20 -6.44 10.16 -3.42
CA LEU A 20 -7.11 11.39 -2.98
C LEU A 20 -7.54 12.25 -4.19
N GLY A 21 -6.65 12.50 -5.16
CA GLY A 21 -7.00 13.25 -6.37
C GLY A 21 -8.16 12.62 -7.13
N LEU A 22 -8.18 11.29 -7.27
CA LEU A 22 -9.27 10.55 -7.90
C LEU A 22 -10.58 10.69 -7.11
N SER A 23 -10.54 10.64 -5.79
CA SER A 23 -11.74 10.78 -4.93
C SER A 23 -12.36 12.18 -4.97
N LEU A 24 -11.61 13.20 -5.39
CA LEU A 24 -12.11 14.57 -5.57
C LEU A 24 -12.81 14.80 -6.91
N VAL A 25 -12.56 13.93 -7.91
CA VAL A 25 -13.09 14.11 -9.27
C VAL A 25 -14.04 12.99 -9.70
N LEU A 26 -14.09 11.88 -8.97
CA LEU A 26 -14.99 10.77 -9.23
C LEU A 26 -16.08 10.67 -8.16
N PRO A 27 -17.30 10.25 -8.52
CA PRO A 27 -18.28 9.83 -7.54
C PRO A 27 -17.72 8.71 -6.64
N ALA A 28 -18.09 8.73 -5.37
CA ALA A 28 -17.53 7.80 -4.38
C ALA A 28 -17.72 6.32 -4.76
N GLU A 29 -18.87 5.99 -5.33
CA GLU A 29 -19.23 4.64 -5.80
C GLU A 29 -18.48 4.21 -7.06
N GLU A 30 -17.84 5.14 -7.76
CA GLU A 30 -17.07 4.88 -8.98
C GLU A 30 -15.56 4.69 -8.72
N LEU A 31 -15.12 4.70 -7.44
CA LEU A 31 -13.72 4.52 -7.08
C LEU A 31 -13.54 3.34 -6.12
N LEU A 32 -12.76 2.35 -6.54
CA LEU A 32 -12.26 1.26 -5.72
C LEU A 32 -10.73 1.38 -5.60
N VAL A 33 -10.22 1.58 -4.40
CA VAL A 33 -8.78 1.64 -4.14
C VAL A 33 -8.32 0.34 -3.51
N VAL A 34 -7.41 -0.35 -4.19
CA VAL A 34 -6.76 -1.58 -3.73
C VAL A 34 -5.47 -1.20 -3.03
N ALA A 35 -5.42 -1.39 -1.73
CA ALA A 35 -4.26 -1.06 -0.90
C ALA A 35 -3.30 -2.25 -0.78
N ASN A 36 -2.00 -1.98 -0.94
CA ASN A 36 -0.95 -2.94 -0.62
C ASN A 36 -0.99 -3.31 0.87
N THR A 37 -0.74 -4.58 1.16
CA THR A 37 -0.56 -5.11 2.52
C THR A 37 0.74 -5.92 2.66
N GLY A 38 1.60 -5.85 1.64
CA GLY A 38 2.89 -6.54 1.65
C GLY A 38 3.86 -6.00 2.70
N ASP A 39 3.69 -4.77 3.14
CA ASP A 39 4.50 -4.12 4.16
C ASP A 39 3.85 -4.08 5.55
N ASP A 40 2.68 -4.71 5.72
CA ASP A 40 2.05 -4.92 7.02
C ASP A 40 2.96 -5.75 7.92
N PHE A 41 2.95 -5.47 9.21
CA PHE A 41 3.76 -6.18 10.19
C PHE A 41 3.16 -6.10 11.60
N GLU A 42 3.80 -6.77 12.55
CA GLU A 42 3.46 -6.65 13.97
C GLU A 42 4.54 -5.85 14.70
N HIS A 43 4.13 -4.85 15.48
CA HIS A 43 4.99 -4.06 16.36
C HIS A 43 4.32 -3.86 17.70
N LEU A 44 5.04 -4.11 18.79
CA LEU A 44 4.50 -4.07 20.17
C LEU A 44 3.22 -4.91 20.34
N GLY A 45 3.09 -6.01 19.59
CA GLY A 45 1.91 -6.87 19.58
C GLY A 45 0.68 -6.26 18.86
N LEU A 46 0.86 -5.18 18.15
CA LEU A 46 -0.18 -4.50 17.36
C LEU A 46 -0.02 -4.80 15.86
N SER A 47 -1.14 -4.99 15.17
CA SER A 47 -1.19 -5.14 13.72
C SER A 47 -1.09 -3.76 13.06
N ILE A 48 -0.01 -3.52 12.35
CA ILE A 48 0.29 -2.26 11.65
C ILE A 48 0.11 -2.50 10.16
N SER A 49 -0.62 -1.60 9.48
CA SER A 49 -0.88 -1.66 8.03
C SER A 49 -0.54 -0.31 7.39
N PRO A 50 0.75 0.00 7.17
CA PRO A 50 1.21 1.36 6.85
C PRO A 50 0.59 1.96 5.60
N ASP A 51 0.40 1.17 4.55
CA ASP A 51 -0.17 1.65 3.28
C ASP A 51 -1.68 1.90 3.39
N ILE A 52 -2.41 1.02 4.09
CA ILE A 52 -3.84 1.24 4.38
C ILE A 52 -4.00 2.51 5.23
N ASP A 53 -3.16 2.70 6.23
CA ASP A 53 -3.24 3.85 7.15
C ASP A 53 -2.93 5.16 6.44
N THR A 54 -1.85 5.20 5.66
CA THR A 54 -1.48 6.36 4.84
C THR A 54 -2.61 6.73 3.88
N LEU A 55 -3.21 5.73 3.22
CA LEU A 55 -4.33 5.92 2.30
C LEU A 55 -5.59 6.44 3.01
N THR A 56 -5.97 5.83 4.12
CA THR A 56 -7.16 6.23 4.87
C THR A 56 -7.00 7.63 5.48
N TYR A 57 -5.83 7.97 5.97
CA TYR A 57 -5.58 9.32 6.50
C TYR A 57 -5.62 10.39 5.41
N ALA A 58 -5.04 10.11 4.24
CA ALA A 58 -5.11 11.02 3.10
C ALA A 58 -6.55 11.23 2.63
N LEU A 59 -7.33 10.15 2.44
CA LEU A 59 -8.73 10.23 2.01
C LEU A 59 -9.66 10.90 3.03
N ALA A 60 -9.36 10.75 4.32
CA ALA A 60 -10.09 11.42 5.40
C ALA A 60 -9.62 12.87 5.63
N GLY A 61 -8.56 13.31 4.96
CA GLY A 61 -7.99 14.65 5.15
C GLY A 61 -7.39 14.88 6.54
N ILE A 62 -6.89 13.84 7.21
CA ILE A 62 -6.27 13.88 8.54
C ILE A 62 -4.79 13.48 8.52
N ASP A 63 -4.20 13.29 7.35
CA ASP A 63 -2.79 13.01 7.17
C ASP A 63 -1.89 14.19 7.57
N ASN A 64 -0.63 13.90 7.88
CA ASN A 64 0.36 14.92 8.14
C ASN A 64 0.89 15.48 6.80
N PRO A 65 0.63 16.77 6.49
CA PRO A 65 0.99 17.35 5.20
C PRO A 65 2.52 17.51 4.99
N VAL A 66 3.30 17.50 6.07
CA VAL A 66 4.75 17.66 6.01
C VAL A 66 5.43 16.34 5.65
N THR A 67 5.10 15.28 6.35
CA THR A 67 5.66 13.95 6.13
C THR A 67 4.96 13.22 4.97
N GLY A 68 3.65 13.47 4.78
CA GLY A 68 2.76 12.76 3.85
C GLY A 68 2.37 11.36 4.34
N TRP A 69 2.74 10.97 5.55
CA TRP A 69 2.36 9.75 6.25
C TRP A 69 2.09 10.05 7.72
N GLY A 70 1.37 9.15 8.40
CA GLY A 70 0.93 9.37 9.77
C GLY A 70 -0.17 10.44 9.87
N ARG A 71 -0.65 10.65 11.07
CA ARG A 71 -1.71 11.65 11.32
C ARG A 71 -1.12 13.02 11.62
N ARG A 72 -1.88 14.07 11.30
CA ARG A 72 -1.55 15.43 11.75
C ARG A 72 -1.75 15.56 13.27
N ASP A 73 -1.08 16.51 13.86
CA ASP A 73 -1.20 16.89 15.27
C ASP A 73 -0.98 15.71 16.23
N GLU A 74 -0.03 14.81 15.88
CA GLU A 74 0.35 13.69 16.75
C GLU A 74 1.11 14.16 17.97
N THR A 75 0.91 13.42 19.06
CA THR A 75 1.75 13.43 20.26
C THR A 75 2.48 12.09 20.39
N TRP A 76 3.46 12.00 21.26
CA TRP A 76 4.40 10.88 21.31
C TRP A 76 4.56 10.30 22.73
N SER A 77 3.62 10.63 23.64
CA SER A 77 3.69 10.26 25.07
C SER A 77 3.80 8.75 25.29
N PHE A 78 3.11 7.97 24.46
CA PHE A 78 3.20 6.51 24.52
C PHE A 78 4.61 6.01 24.16
N MET A 79 5.17 6.47 23.04
CA MET A 79 6.49 6.04 22.57
C MET A 79 7.60 6.52 23.51
N ASP A 80 7.50 7.72 24.06
CA ASP A 80 8.45 8.22 25.06
C ASP A 80 8.41 7.36 26.33
N SER A 81 7.23 6.91 26.75
CA SER A 81 7.05 6.01 27.88
C SER A 81 7.61 4.61 27.58
N ILE A 82 7.37 4.05 26.39
CA ILE A 82 7.94 2.77 25.96
C ILE A 82 9.48 2.82 25.99
N GLY A 83 10.07 3.88 25.41
CA GLY A 83 11.54 4.07 25.42
C GLY A 83 12.10 4.17 26.84
N ALA A 84 11.41 4.88 27.76
CA ALA A 84 11.82 4.99 29.15
C ALA A 84 11.76 3.63 29.91
N LEU A 85 10.91 2.70 29.48
CA LEU A 85 10.81 1.33 30.00
C LEU A 85 11.82 0.38 29.32
N GLY A 86 12.63 0.84 28.36
CA GLY A 86 13.57 0.01 27.60
C GLY A 86 12.91 -0.83 26.51
N GLY A 87 11.71 -0.47 26.08
CA GLY A 87 10.99 -1.12 24.98
C GLY A 87 11.48 -0.68 23.60
N GLU A 88 11.01 -1.36 22.56
CA GLU A 88 11.36 -1.04 21.17
C GLU A 88 10.69 0.25 20.69
N ASP A 89 11.48 1.25 20.29
CA ASP A 89 11.03 2.59 19.86
C ASP A 89 11.42 2.95 18.41
N TRP A 90 12.03 2.01 17.69
CA TRP A 90 12.54 2.23 16.34
C TRP A 90 11.43 2.52 15.30
N PHE A 91 10.23 1.97 15.51
CA PHE A 91 9.04 2.29 14.71
C PHE A 91 8.10 3.14 15.55
N ARG A 92 8.08 4.43 15.28
CA ARG A 92 7.32 5.38 16.08
C ARG A 92 5.85 5.38 15.71
N LEU A 93 4.98 5.19 16.71
CA LEU A 93 3.53 5.29 16.63
C LEU A 93 3.07 6.56 17.32
N GLY A 94 2.34 7.42 16.61
CA GLY A 94 1.70 8.58 17.23
C GLY A 94 0.56 8.14 18.17
N ASP A 95 0.27 8.94 19.19
CA ASP A 95 -0.74 8.58 20.19
C ASP A 95 -2.15 8.41 19.58
N ARG A 96 -2.48 9.19 18.53
CA ARG A 96 -3.75 9.08 17.79
C ARG A 96 -3.74 7.93 16.79
N ASP A 97 -2.60 7.69 16.16
CA ASP A 97 -2.38 6.56 15.25
C ASP A 97 -2.48 5.23 16.01
N LEU A 98 -1.91 5.19 17.21
CA LEU A 98 -1.98 4.06 18.13
C LEU A 98 -3.42 3.58 18.39
N ALA A 99 -4.38 4.51 18.52
CA ALA A 99 -5.79 4.15 18.73
C ALA A 99 -6.34 3.29 17.58
N LEU A 100 -5.95 3.59 16.33
CA LEU A 100 -6.34 2.81 15.15
C LEU A 100 -5.70 1.43 15.17
N HIS A 101 -4.41 1.34 15.49
CA HIS A 101 -3.70 0.05 15.56
C HIS A 101 -4.26 -0.86 16.67
N VAL A 102 -4.57 -0.31 17.86
CA VAL A 102 -5.20 -1.04 18.95
C VAL A 102 -6.57 -1.59 18.52
N GLU A 103 -7.42 -0.75 17.93
CA GLU A 103 -8.76 -1.18 17.50
C GLU A 103 -8.69 -2.19 16.34
N ARG A 104 -7.83 -2.00 15.36
CA ARG A 104 -7.58 -2.99 14.30
C ARG A 104 -7.16 -4.32 14.91
N THR A 105 -6.15 -4.32 15.76
CA THR A 105 -5.61 -5.53 16.39
C THR A 105 -6.68 -6.27 17.20
N ARG A 106 -7.45 -5.54 18.00
CA ARG A 106 -8.55 -6.10 18.78
C ARG A 106 -9.57 -6.81 17.88
N ARG A 107 -9.96 -6.19 16.79
CA ARG A 107 -10.98 -6.72 15.87
C ARG A 107 -10.47 -7.92 15.08
N LEU A 108 -9.23 -7.88 14.60
CA LEU A 108 -8.60 -9.03 13.94
C LEU A 108 -8.50 -10.24 14.87
N ARG A 109 -8.16 -10.03 16.16
CA ARG A 109 -8.13 -11.10 17.19
C ARG A 109 -9.53 -11.66 17.49
N LEU A 110 -10.58 -10.90 17.26
CA LEU A 110 -11.97 -11.37 17.37
C LEU A 110 -12.47 -12.10 16.10
N GLY A 111 -11.59 -12.31 15.10
CA GLY A 111 -11.88 -13.08 13.90
C GLY A 111 -12.46 -12.25 12.74
N GLN A 112 -12.51 -10.92 12.85
CA GLN A 112 -12.87 -10.08 11.69
C GLN A 112 -11.71 -10.08 10.67
N THR A 113 -12.07 -9.97 9.38
CA THR A 113 -11.08 -9.85 8.32
C THR A 113 -10.50 -8.42 8.26
N LEU A 114 -9.33 -8.27 7.64
CA LEU A 114 -8.73 -6.94 7.44
C LEU A 114 -9.63 -6.04 6.58
N SER A 115 -10.30 -6.62 5.58
CA SER A 115 -11.25 -5.89 4.73
C SER A 115 -12.46 -5.37 5.50
N GLU A 116 -13.06 -6.17 6.40
CA GLU A 116 -14.15 -5.73 7.26
C GLU A 116 -13.74 -4.61 8.21
N VAL A 117 -12.55 -4.74 8.81
CA VAL A 117 -12.01 -3.71 9.70
C VAL A 117 -11.74 -2.42 8.93
N THR A 118 -11.09 -2.51 7.76
CA THR A 118 -10.78 -1.35 6.91
C THR A 118 -12.05 -0.64 6.46
N ALA A 119 -13.05 -1.38 5.98
CA ALA A 119 -14.32 -0.79 5.53
C ALA A 119 -15.05 -0.04 6.65
N ASP A 120 -15.08 -0.57 7.87
CA ASP A 120 -15.72 0.10 9.00
C ASP A 120 -14.95 1.34 9.44
N ILE A 121 -13.61 1.29 9.45
CA ILE A 121 -12.77 2.46 9.76
C ILE A 121 -12.98 3.57 8.72
N CYS A 122 -12.94 3.23 7.42
CA CYS A 122 -13.20 4.19 6.34
C CYS A 122 -14.57 4.87 6.50
N ARG A 123 -15.60 4.10 6.77
CA ARG A 123 -16.96 4.63 7.01
C ARG A 123 -16.99 5.59 8.21
N ARG A 124 -16.34 5.25 9.33
CA ARG A 124 -16.26 6.11 10.52
C ARG A 124 -15.45 7.39 10.30
N LEU A 125 -14.47 7.33 9.40
CA LEU A 125 -13.69 8.50 9.01
C LEU A 125 -14.35 9.34 7.89
N GLY A 126 -15.56 8.95 7.43
CA GLY A 126 -16.30 9.69 6.40
C GLY A 126 -15.74 9.52 4.99
N ILE A 127 -14.95 8.48 4.74
CA ILE A 127 -14.38 8.19 3.43
C ILE A 127 -15.46 7.56 2.55
N GLY A 128 -15.80 8.23 1.44
CA GLY A 128 -16.82 7.75 0.51
C GLY A 128 -16.33 6.68 -0.45
N ALA A 129 -15.08 6.75 -0.90
CA ALA A 129 -14.49 5.78 -1.80
C ALA A 129 -14.31 4.42 -1.10
N ARG A 130 -14.40 3.31 -1.87
CA ARG A 130 -14.13 1.97 -1.33
C ARG A 130 -12.63 1.74 -1.26
N VAL A 131 -12.12 1.45 -0.06
CA VAL A 131 -10.74 1.04 0.19
C VAL A 131 -10.74 -0.41 0.63
N VAL A 132 -10.00 -1.24 -0.07
CA VAL A 132 -9.89 -2.67 0.25
C VAL A 132 -8.41 -3.08 0.30
N PRO A 133 -8.02 -3.96 1.24
CA PRO A 133 -6.70 -4.59 1.20
C PRO A 133 -6.57 -5.45 -0.06
N MET A 134 -5.39 -5.60 -0.59
CA MET A 134 -5.15 -6.48 -1.75
C MET A 134 -5.59 -7.92 -1.49
N SER A 135 -5.54 -8.36 -0.24
CA SER A 135 -5.94 -9.68 0.24
C SER A 135 -6.24 -9.62 1.75
N ASP A 136 -7.12 -10.51 2.23
CA ASP A 136 -7.29 -10.79 3.65
C ASP A 136 -6.29 -11.85 4.16
N ASN A 137 -5.55 -12.49 3.26
CA ASN A 137 -4.48 -13.40 3.64
C ASN A 137 -3.21 -12.63 3.99
N ARG A 138 -2.43 -13.18 4.90
CA ARG A 138 -1.14 -12.61 5.28
C ARG A 138 -0.15 -12.72 4.13
N VAL A 139 0.32 -11.56 3.63
CA VAL A 139 1.44 -11.44 2.69
C VAL A 139 2.46 -10.49 3.30
N ARG A 140 3.76 -10.83 3.24
CA ARG A 140 4.82 -10.02 3.83
C ARG A 140 6.00 -9.87 2.88
N THR A 141 6.38 -8.63 2.62
CA THR A 141 7.56 -8.33 1.83
C THR A 141 8.83 -8.62 2.62
N ARG A 142 9.71 -9.42 2.05
CA ARG A 142 11.06 -9.70 2.55
C ARG A 142 12.08 -9.11 1.61
N VAL A 143 13.15 -8.61 2.16
CA VAL A 143 14.24 -7.97 1.41
C VAL A 143 15.52 -8.76 1.62
N ARG A 144 16.10 -9.29 0.52
CA ARG A 144 17.45 -9.84 0.54
C ARG A 144 18.44 -8.72 0.25
N CYS A 145 19.34 -8.51 1.16
CA CYS A 145 20.38 -7.50 1.06
C CYS A 145 21.75 -8.08 1.49
N ASP A 146 22.78 -7.27 1.49
CA ASP A 146 24.14 -7.64 1.90
C ASP A 146 24.24 -8.19 3.32
N VAL A 147 23.27 -7.90 4.19
CA VAL A 147 23.15 -8.47 5.54
C VAL A 147 22.24 -9.71 5.63
N GLY A 148 21.75 -10.23 4.50
CA GLY A 148 20.85 -11.39 4.44
C GLY A 148 19.39 -11.01 4.22
N TRP A 149 18.46 -11.96 4.50
CA TRP A 149 17.02 -11.72 4.43
C TRP A 149 16.52 -11.02 5.69
N ILE A 150 15.88 -9.86 5.52
CA ILE A 150 15.27 -9.07 6.60
C ILE A 150 13.83 -8.71 6.26
N ASP A 151 13.04 -8.37 7.28
CA ASP A 151 11.70 -7.85 7.11
C ASP A 151 11.71 -6.47 6.48
N PHE A 152 10.68 -6.15 5.68
CA PHE A 152 10.63 -4.89 4.96
C PHE A 152 10.73 -3.67 5.89
N GLN A 153 10.02 -3.67 7.01
CA GLN A 153 10.05 -2.52 7.93
C GLN A 153 11.39 -2.38 8.66
N ASP A 154 12.10 -3.48 8.89
CA ASP A 154 13.48 -3.43 9.38
C ASP A 154 14.39 -2.73 8.35
N TYR A 155 14.32 -3.15 7.06
CA TYR A 155 15.04 -2.51 5.97
C TYR A 155 14.66 -1.02 5.83
N PHE A 156 13.35 -0.72 5.80
CA PHE A 156 12.85 0.60 5.42
C PHE A 156 12.99 1.63 6.54
N VAL A 157 12.59 1.27 7.76
CA VAL A 157 12.56 2.20 8.90
C VAL A 157 13.80 2.07 9.76
N ARG A 158 14.10 0.87 10.29
CA ARG A 158 15.22 0.69 11.22
C ARG A 158 16.57 0.94 10.53
N GLN A 159 16.76 0.39 9.33
CA GLN A 159 18.01 0.54 8.57
C GLN A 159 17.99 1.69 7.56
N GLN A 160 16.87 2.42 7.45
CA GLN A 160 16.72 3.61 6.60
C GLN A 160 17.10 3.36 5.13
N CYS A 161 16.76 2.19 4.61
CA CYS A 161 17.10 1.74 3.24
C CYS A 161 18.60 1.76 2.91
N ARG A 162 19.51 1.69 3.90
CA ARG A 162 20.97 1.73 3.64
C ARG A 162 21.51 0.47 2.98
N PRO A 163 21.08 -0.77 3.39
CA PRO A 163 21.60 -1.98 2.75
C PRO A 163 21.28 -2.03 1.26
N VAL A 164 22.14 -2.69 0.49
CA VAL A 164 21.94 -2.91 -0.95
C VAL A 164 20.91 -4.01 -1.15
N VAL A 165 19.88 -3.74 -1.95
CA VAL A 165 18.83 -4.71 -2.27
C VAL A 165 19.27 -5.60 -3.42
N HIS A 166 19.23 -6.91 -3.20
CA HIS A 166 19.55 -7.92 -4.21
C HIS A 166 18.31 -8.66 -4.73
N GLU A 167 17.30 -8.82 -3.87
CA GLU A 167 16.09 -9.59 -4.21
C GLU A 167 14.94 -9.20 -3.29
N LEU A 168 13.72 -9.42 -3.75
CA LEU A 168 12.50 -9.27 -2.97
C LEU A 168 11.70 -10.57 -3.04
N ALA A 169 11.06 -10.92 -1.93
CA ALA A 169 10.12 -12.03 -1.84
C ALA A 169 8.85 -11.58 -1.10
N PHE A 170 7.76 -12.27 -1.39
CA PHE A 170 6.45 -11.99 -0.75
C PHE A 170 5.99 -13.26 -0.04
N ASP A 171 6.34 -13.38 1.23
CA ASP A 171 6.00 -14.54 2.05
C ASP A 171 4.47 -14.66 2.17
N GLY A 172 3.95 -15.87 1.90
CA GLY A 172 2.53 -16.18 1.95
C GLY A 172 1.75 -15.88 0.66
N VAL A 173 2.36 -15.22 -0.34
CA VAL A 173 1.66 -14.80 -1.57
C VAL A 173 1.07 -15.98 -2.35
N THR A 174 1.77 -17.11 -2.42
CA THR A 174 1.31 -18.30 -3.19
C THR A 174 0.02 -18.92 -2.64
N LEU A 175 -0.26 -18.72 -1.36
CA LEU A 175 -1.47 -19.20 -0.69
C LEU A 175 -2.54 -18.12 -0.55
N SER A 176 -2.24 -16.90 -1.00
CA SER A 176 -3.16 -15.76 -0.92
C SER A 176 -4.14 -15.76 -2.09
N ARG A 177 -5.19 -14.97 -1.91
CA ARG A 177 -6.22 -14.72 -2.94
C ARG A 177 -6.52 -13.22 -2.98
N PRO A 178 -6.87 -12.66 -4.15
CA PRO A 178 -7.38 -11.28 -4.21
C PRO A 178 -8.59 -11.14 -3.28
N GLN A 179 -8.72 -10.01 -2.62
CA GLN A 179 -9.91 -9.72 -1.84
C GLN A 179 -11.16 -9.78 -2.74
N ALA A 180 -12.28 -10.29 -2.19
CA ALA A 180 -13.45 -10.66 -2.98
C ALA A 180 -14.03 -9.51 -3.80
N ASP A 181 -14.07 -8.29 -3.25
CA ASP A 181 -14.59 -7.11 -3.94
C ASP A 181 -13.74 -6.72 -5.16
N ILE A 182 -12.42 -6.96 -5.11
CA ILE A 182 -11.53 -6.72 -6.26
C ILE A 182 -11.93 -7.65 -7.41
N THR A 183 -12.08 -8.94 -7.10
CA THR A 183 -12.46 -9.95 -8.10
C THR A 183 -13.85 -9.66 -8.66
N ALA A 184 -14.81 -9.30 -7.81
CA ALA A 184 -16.17 -8.95 -8.23
C ALA A 184 -16.16 -7.71 -9.12
N ALA A 185 -15.40 -6.66 -8.75
CA ALA A 185 -15.26 -5.44 -9.53
C ALA A 185 -14.67 -5.72 -10.92
N LEU A 186 -13.54 -6.43 -10.99
CA LEU A 186 -12.86 -6.73 -12.25
C LEU A 186 -13.72 -7.62 -13.19
N ARG A 187 -14.58 -8.45 -12.64
CA ARG A 187 -15.51 -9.30 -13.41
C ARG A 187 -16.83 -8.64 -13.76
N SER A 188 -17.13 -7.48 -13.20
CA SER A 188 -18.46 -6.83 -13.36
C SER A 188 -18.76 -6.37 -14.80
N GLY A 189 -17.74 -6.21 -15.65
CA GLY A 189 -17.86 -5.56 -16.95
C GLY A 189 -18.02 -4.03 -16.89
N ASP A 190 -18.05 -3.43 -15.70
CA ASP A 190 -18.26 -1.98 -15.48
C ASP A 190 -16.94 -1.22 -15.23
N VAL A 191 -15.78 -1.90 -15.29
CA VAL A 191 -14.49 -1.24 -15.07
C VAL A 191 -14.15 -0.33 -16.26
N ARG A 192 -14.05 0.96 -15.96
CA ARG A 192 -13.67 2.03 -16.92
C ARG A 192 -12.17 2.05 -17.16
N ALA A 193 -11.39 1.91 -16.10
CA ALA A 193 -9.92 1.87 -16.14
C ALA A 193 -9.35 1.23 -14.89
N VAL A 194 -8.17 0.62 -15.02
CA VAL A 194 -7.30 0.25 -13.89
C VAL A 194 -6.15 1.24 -13.86
N ILE A 195 -5.94 1.89 -12.73
CA ILE A 195 -4.87 2.88 -12.54
C ILE A 195 -3.83 2.31 -11.59
N VAL A 196 -2.61 2.16 -12.06
CA VAL A 196 -1.45 1.90 -11.20
C VAL A 196 -0.95 3.24 -10.69
N CYS A 197 -1.18 3.52 -9.41
CA CYS A 197 -0.79 4.77 -8.78
C CYS A 197 0.74 4.94 -8.75
N PRO A 198 1.28 6.18 -8.56
CA PRO A 198 2.72 6.46 -8.52
C PRO A 198 3.34 5.95 -7.20
N SER A 199 3.24 4.67 -7.01
CA SER A 199 3.74 3.89 -5.90
C SER A 199 5.04 3.19 -6.28
N ASN A 200 5.80 2.74 -5.30
CA ASN A 200 7.02 1.97 -5.58
C ASN A 200 6.64 0.65 -6.31
N PRO A 201 7.18 0.40 -7.52
CA PRO A 201 6.80 -0.76 -8.31
C PRO A 201 7.16 -2.09 -7.67
N PHE A 202 8.17 -2.12 -6.79
CA PHE A 202 8.69 -3.36 -6.19
C PHE A 202 7.99 -3.76 -4.88
N ILE A 203 7.73 -2.78 -4.01
CA ILE A 203 7.26 -3.03 -2.65
C ILE A 203 5.81 -2.61 -2.40
N SER A 204 5.23 -1.82 -3.32
CA SER A 204 3.83 -1.37 -3.18
C SER A 204 2.91 -1.97 -4.26
N ILE A 205 3.37 -2.08 -5.51
CA ILE A 205 2.52 -2.57 -6.61
C ILE A 205 2.76 -4.06 -6.88
N GLU A 206 4.02 -4.50 -6.93
CA GLU A 206 4.31 -5.92 -7.20
C GLU A 206 3.67 -6.87 -6.19
N PRO A 207 3.61 -6.58 -4.86
CA PRO A 207 2.88 -7.45 -3.93
C PRO A 207 1.41 -7.64 -4.31
N ILE A 208 0.73 -6.59 -4.81
CA ILE A 208 -0.65 -6.67 -5.30
C ILE A 208 -0.72 -7.57 -6.52
N LEU A 209 0.15 -7.34 -7.50
CA LEU A 209 0.15 -8.05 -8.78
C LEU A 209 0.64 -9.51 -8.65
N ALA A 210 1.43 -9.82 -7.62
CA ALA A 210 1.94 -11.15 -7.35
C ALA A 210 0.89 -12.10 -6.75
N ILE A 211 -0.24 -11.59 -6.26
CA ILE A 211 -1.32 -12.45 -5.77
C ILE A 211 -1.85 -13.31 -6.92
N PRO A 212 -1.93 -14.65 -6.75
CA PRO A 212 -2.40 -15.55 -7.79
C PRO A 212 -3.74 -15.12 -8.39
N GLY A 213 -3.78 -14.99 -9.73
CA GLY A 213 -4.96 -14.60 -10.49
C GLY A 213 -5.22 -13.08 -10.55
N MET A 214 -4.45 -12.23 -9.86
CA MET A 214 -4.68 -10.78 -9.90
C MET A 214 -4.39 -10.20 -11.29
N ARG A 215 -3.24 -10.49 -11.88
CA ARG A 215 -2.88 -10.03 -13.24
C ARG A 215 -3.88 -10.53 -14.28
N ASP A 216 -4.27 -11.79 -14.19
CA ASP A 216 -5.23 -12.40 -15.10
C ASP A 216 -6.62 -11.75 -14.99
N ALA A 217 -7.06 -11.45 -13.76
CA ALA A 217 -8.33 -10.76 -13.53
C ALA A 217 -8.32 -9.33 -14.09
N ILE A 218 -7.22 -8.60 -13.94
CA ILE A 218 -7.05 -7.26 -14.51
C ILE A 218 -7.14 -7.34 -16.05
N LYS A 219 -6.37 -8.22 -16.69
CA LYS A 219 -6.41 -8.41 -18.15
C LYS A 219 -7.80 -8.84 -18.64
N ALA A 220 -8.43 -9.79 -17.95
CA ALA A 220 -9.75 -10.30 -18.30
C ALA A 220 -10.87 -9.26 -18.16
N SER A 221 -10.67 -8.18 -17.40
CA SER A 221 -11.63 -7.08 -17.29
C SER A 221 -11.80 -6.32 -18.61
N GLY A 222 -10.80 -6.39 -19.52
CA GLY A 222 -10.76 -5.64 -20.77
C GLY A 222 -10.80 -4.12 -20.57
N ALA A 223 -10.46 -3.65 -19.39
CA ALA A 223 -10.34 -2.23 -19.10
C ALA A 223 -8.90 -1.76 -19.40
N PRO A 224 -8.71 -0.53 -19.94
CA PRO A 224 -7.37 0.01 -20.11
C PRO A 224 -6.65 0.13 -18.78
N VAL A 225 -5.36 -0.23 -18.78
CA VAL A 225 -4.47 -0.16 -17.62
C VAL A 225 -3.46 0.95 -17.83
N VAL A 226 -3.51 1.97 -16.99
CA VAL A 226 -2.64 3.15 -17.06
C VAL A 226 -1.79 3.26 -15.81
N ALA A 227 -0.48 3.43 -15.96
CA ALA A 227 0.42 3.64 -14.84
C ALA A 227 0.92 5.09 -14.77
N VAL A 228 0.95 5.62 -13.54
CA VAL A 228 1.60 6.90 -13.24
C VAL A 228 2.96 6.61 -12.61
N SER A 229 4.03 7.10 -13.24
CA SER A 229 5.38 6.84 -12.78
C SER A 229 5.72 7.56 -11.47
N PRO A 230 6.34 6.87 -10.48
CA PRO A 230 6.91 7.51 -9.30
C PRO A 230 8.29 8.15 -9.59
N ILE A 231 8.84 7.99 -10.78
CA ILE A 231 10.14 8.51 -11.19
C ILE A 231 9.93 9.72 -12.10
N ILE A 232 10.54 10.85 -11.74
CA ILE A 232 10.57 12.09 -12.50
C ILE A 232 12.03 12.54 -12.63
N GLY A 233 12.50 12.73 -13.88
CA GLY A 233 13.89 13.18 -14.11
C GLY A 233 14.95 12.24 -13.53
N GLY A 234 14.71 10.92 -13.55
CA GLY A 234 15.65 9.92 -13.01
C GLY A 234 15.68 9.81 -11.49
N GLN A 235 14.77 10.48 -10.80
CA GLN A 235 14.70 10.50 -9.34
C GLN A 235 13.31 10.09 -8.84
N ALA A 236 13.26 9.44 -7.67
CA ALA A 236 12.02 9.20 -6.97
C ALA A 236 11.59 10.48 -6.24
N VAL A 237 10.31 10.83 -6.34
CA VAL A 237 9.75 11.96 -5.59
C VAL A 237 9.85 11.70 -4.08
N LYS A 238 9.62 10.45 -3.66
CA LYS A 238 9.79 9.97 -2.28
C LYS A 238 10.22 8.51 -2.26
N GLY A 239 10.86 8.10 -1.16
CA GLY A 239 11.24 6.73 -0.90
C GLY A 239 12.39 6.18 -1.75
N PRO A 240 12.70 4.89 -1.63
CA PRO A 240 13.92 4.29 -2.18
C PRO A 240 13.78 3.80 -3.63
N THR A 241 12.72 4.15 -4.37
CA THR A 241 12.42 3.56 -5.69
C THR A 241 13.59 3.65 -6.66
N ALA A 242 14.19 4.85 -6.83
CA ALA A 242 15.30 5.03 -7.75
C ALA A 242 16.58 4.28 -7.30
N LYS A 243 16.82 4.19 -5.97
CA LYS A 243 17.90 3.37 -5.39
C LYS A 243 17.67 1.89 -5.71
N MET A 244 16.48 1.37 -5.40
CA MET A 244 16.14 -0.04 -5.65
C MET A 244 16.23 -0.40 -7.14
N MET A 245 15.77 0.49 -8.02
CA MET A 245 15.89 0.25 -9.47
C MET A 245 17.36 0.04 -9.88
N ARG A 246 18.25 0.94 -9.46
CA ARG A 246 19.70 0.82 -9.79
C ARG A 246 20.33 -0.45 -9.21
N GLU A 247 20.02 -0.79 -7.96
CA GLU A 247 20.54 -1.97 -7.27
C GLU A 247 20.06 -3.28 -7.89
N LEU A 248 18.84 -3.27 -8.44
CA LEU A 248 18.25 -4.39 -9.17
C LEU A 248 18.61 -4.37 -10.68
N GLY A 249 19.55 -3.52 -11.11
CA GLY A 249 20.03 -3.46 -12.48
C GLY A 249 19.04 -2.84 -13.48
N LEU A 250 18.13 -2.01 -13.02
CA LEU A 250 17.12 -1.35 -13.83
C LEU A 250 17.40 0.15 -13.99
N GLU A 251 17.02 0.71 -15.14
CA GLU A 251 17.08 2.13 -15.35
C GLU A 251 16.05 2.86 -14.47
N ALA A 252 16.49 3.88 -13.73
CA ALA A 252 15.61 4.72 -12.91
C ALA A 252 14.90 5.75 -13.82
N SER A 253 13.94 5.29 -14.60
CA SER A 253 13.15 6.10 -15.55
C SER A 253 11.67 5.69 -15.53
N ALA A 254 10.80 6.52 -16.10
CA ALA A 254 9.39 6.15 -16.28
C ALA A 254 9.25 4.92 -17.20
N ALA A 255 10.09 4.82 -18.23
CA ALA A 255 10.13 3.66 -19.11
C ALA A 255 10.57 2.39 -18.35
N GLY A 256 11.58 2.48 -17.46
CA GLY A 256 12.01 1.38 -16.61
C GLY A 256 10.91 0.91 -15.65
N VAL A 257 10.10 1.84 -15.12
CA VAL A 257 8.93 1.50 -14.31
C VAL A 257 7.87 0.80 -15.17
N ALA A 258 7.55 1.31 -16.35
CA ALA A 258 6.58 0.70 -17.26
C ALA A 258 7.02 -0.72 -17.69
N ALA A 259 8.29 -0.90 -18.02
CA ALA A 259 8.85 -2.21 -18.37
C ALA A 259 8.65 -3.26 -17.25
N ARG A 260 8.62 -2.84 -15.97
CA ARG A 260 8.36 -3.73 -14.83
C ARG A 260 6.95 -4.32 -14.84
N TYR A 261 5.98 -3.58 -15.35
CA TYR A 261 4.60 -4.05 -15.44
C TYR A 261 4.36 -4.92 -16.69
N GLY A 262 5.26 -4.86 -17.68
CA GLY A 262 5.26 -5.69 -18.87
C GLY A 262 4.02 -5.43 -19.75
N ASP A 263 3.38 -6.50 -20.16
CA ASP A 263 2.20 -6.52 -21.05
C ASP A 263 0.88 -6.19 -20.32
N LEU A 264 0.97 -5.67 -19.10
CA LEU A 264 -0.23 -5.27 -18.35
C LEU A 264 -0.70 -3.87 -18.73
N LEU A 265 0.19 -2.99 -19.22
CA LEU A 265 -0.11 -1.58 -19.46
C LEU A 265 -0.57 -1.32 -20.89
N ASP A 266 -1.51 -0.38 -21.00
CA ASP A 266 -1.94 0.27 -22.25
C ASP A 266 -1.44 1.72 -22.35
N GLY A 267 -0.99 2.30 -21.25
CA GLY A 267 -0.45 3.64 -21.19
C GLY A 267 0.17 4.03 -19.85
#